data_52d594fb81040ee0154b7b7be0a2f4d3
#
_entry.id   52d594fb81040ee0154b7b7be0a2f4d3
#
_cell.length_a   1.000
_cell.length_b   1.000
_cell.length_c   1.000
_cell.angle_alpha   90.00
_cell.angle_beta   90.00
_cell.angle_gamma   90.00
#
_symmetry.space_group_name_H-M   'P 1'
#
loop_
_entity.id
_entity.type
_entity.pdbx_description
1 polymer ?
#
loop_
_entity_poly.entity_id
_entity_poly.type
_entity_poly.pdbx_seq_one_letter_code
_entity_poly.pdbx_strand_id
1 'polypeptide(L)'
;MVSKHPSKHDLVTAYERGCPRAAYESMIDKPSPGLALQRIFVEGNAVDTLARDSIFSDGVTVTTPDVGQAAAETSALMADDSVVRINQATFVAPGGESTRLDSIVRTGEKWSHEEVKSGTDAKDKYVYDALVSTDRAKRAGLDVDEVRLVTLNRNWRLGDLPEVLFQYTDITHRIEDPEIVGLLSRTYAALQNGKVPAASLVPGCWKCEYFPSCFGEVEYPITLLKRLGKVRILALSQQGVVDIRDIPSIFDLTNGQRETINSALNGQEHVNRDRLEESLGGLDEPVRHLDFEWSGFAVPLHTDVAPWGAVTTQYSIHLEAQDGLEHTEYLSEAEGDGRRELAERMIQELGEEGSIVVYSIGAERGRIRDMARWFPDLADQLVAIENRLFDLEALVKNCLIYPQFFGKSSLKLVLPVIVPGSGYDDLEVTDGEDAMGAMNLMMRGQIPAEKVPELRKQLLRYCERDTEATVRILQALREKVVGGGE
;
A
#
# COMPACT_ATOMS: atom_id res chain seq x y z
N MET A 1 9.39 13.85 -24.52
CA MET A 1 9.17 12.87 -25.60
C MET A 1 8.77 11.55 -24.94
N VAL A 2 7.63 10.99 -25.32
CA VAL A 2 7.22 9.66 -24.84
C VAL A 2 8.28 8.64 -25.27
N SER A 3 8.70 7.76 -24.35
CA SER A 3 9.62 6.66 -24.68
C SER A 3 9.06 5.84 -25.83
N LYS A 4 9.92 5.43 -26.77
CA LYS A 4 9.50 4.62 -27.92
C LYS A 4 8.97 3.24 -27.50
N HIS A 5 9.38 2.76 -26.32
CA HIS A 5 9.02 1.45 -25.77
C HIS A 5 8.57 1.59 -24.31
N PRO A 6 7.52 0.87 -23.87
CA PRO A 6 7.11 0.85 -22.47
C PRO A 6 8.21 0.26 -21.60
N SER A 7 8.42 0.83 -20.42
CA SER A 7 9.26 0.22 -19.38
C SER A 7 8.57 -1.01 -18.78
N LYS A 8 9.31 -1.80 -17.98
CA LYS A 8 8.71 -2.89 -17.20
C LYS A 8 7.61 -2.36 -16.26
N HIS A 9 7.88 -1.22 -15.61
CA HIS A 9 6.91 -0.55 -14.73
C HIS A 9 5.61 -0.18 -15.45
N ASP A 10 5.68 0.39 -16.68
CA ASP A 10 4.49 0.76 -17.45
C ASP A 10 3.60 -0.47 -17.75
N LEU A 11 4.22 -1.61 -18.07
CA LEU A 11 3.51 -2.85 -18.33
C LEU A 11 2.89 -3.46 -17.06
N VAL A 12 3.59 -3.39 -15.92
CA VAL A 12 3.06 -3.81 -14.62
C VAL A 12 1.90 -2.91 -14.19
N THR A 13 1.97 -1.60 -14.44
CA THR A 13 0.85 -0.67 -14.22
C THR A 13 -0.39 -1.08 -15.03
N ALA A 14 -0.22 -1.47 -16.30
CA ALA A 14 -1.33 -2.00 -17.09
C ALA A 14 -1.95 -3.25 -16.46
N TYR A 15 -1.12 -4.14 -15.92
CA TYR A 15 -1.59 -5.35 -15.24
C TYR A 15 -2.36 -5.02 -13.96
N GLU A 16 -1.81 -4.19 -13.07
CA GLU A 16 -2.43 -3.82 -11.80
C GLU A 16 -3.78 -3.09 -12.01
N ARG A 17 -3.88 -2.28 -13.05
CA ARG A 17 -5.12 -1.60 -13.43
C ARG A 17 -6.05 -2.46 -14.30
N GLY A 18 -5.56 -3.55 -14.90
CA GLY A 18 -6.30 -4.36 -15.86
C GLY A 18 -6.60 -3.62 -17.18
N CYS A 19 -5.78 -2.63 -17.56
CA CYS A 19 -6.07 -1.68 -18.62
C CYS A 19 -4.80 -1.25 -19.39
N PRO A 20 -4.68 -1.50 -20.72
CA PRO A 20 -3.54 -1.03 -21.54
C PRO A 20 -3.39 0.50 -21.55
N ARG A 21 -4.49 1.27 -21.38
CA ARG A 21 -4.44 2.73 -21.31
C ARG A 21 -3.59 3.21 -20.14
N ALA A 22 -3.60 2.51 -19.00
CA ALA A 22 -2.80 2.86 -17.83
C ALA A 22 -1.28 2.81 -18.13
N ALA A 23 -0.82 1.83 -18.94
CA ALA A 23 0.57 1.82 -19.40
C ALA A 23 0.91 3.04 -20.24
N TYR A 24 0.02 3.44 -21.15
CA TYR A 24 0.25 4.64 -21.99
C TYR A 24 0.36 5.90 -21.14
N GLU A 25 -0.53 6.10 -20.18
CA GLU A 25 -0.50 7.25 -19.27
C GLU A 25 0.77 7.26 -18.42
N SER A 26 1.17 6.10 -17.88
CA SER A 26 2.42 5.94 -17.11
C SER A 26 3.67 6.25 -17.92
N MET A 27 3.66 6.05 -19.24
CA MET A 27 4.77 6.44 -20.13
C MET A 27 4.89 7.96 -20.30
N ILE A 28 3.78 8.69 -20.18
CA ILE A 28 3.70 10.15 -20.38
C ILE A 28 3.97 10.87 -19.07
N ASP A 29 3.29 10.47 -18.01
CA ASP A 29 3.36 11.07 -16.69
C ASP A 29 4.16 10.17 -15.73
N LYS A 30 5.36 10.63 -15.36
CA LYS A 30 6.24 9.97 -14.40
C LYS A 30 6.48 10.92 -13.23
N PRO A 31 5.56 10.98 -12.28
CA PRO A 31 5.75 11.82 -11.11
C PRO A 31 7.01 11.41 -10.34
N SER A 32 7.64 12.39 -9.71
CA SER A 32 8.73 12.09 -8.76
C SER A 32 8.23 11.16 -7.67
N PRO A 33 9.00 10.14 -7.29
CA PRO A 33 8.55 9.18 -6.27
C PRO A 33 8.37 9.89 -4.92
N GLY A 34 7.16 9.79 -4.35
CA GLY A 34 6.87 10.14 -2.96
C GLY A 34 7.62 9.24 -1.96
N LEU A 35 7.53 9.55 -0.68
CA LEU A 35 8.25 8.83 0.38
C LEU A 35 7.88 7.34 0.43
N ALA A 36 6.61 7.02 0.22
CA ALA A 36 6.12 5.64 0.15
C ALA A 36 6.83 4.83 -0.97
N LEU A 37 6.96 5.40 -2.17
CA LEU A 37 7.62 4.71 -3.28
C LEU A 37 9.14 4.64 -3.09
N GLN A 38 9.77 5.69 -2.55
CA GLN A 38 11.20 5.68 -2.19
C GLN A 38 11.51 4.55 -1.20
N ARG A 39 10.67 4.35 -0.17
CA ARG A 39 10.76 3.22 0.77
C ARG A 39 10.79 1.88 0.03
N ILE A 40 9.86 1.67 -0.91
CA ILE A 40 9.78 0.41 -1.67
C ILE A 40 11.09 0.15 -2.42
N PHE A 41 11.71 1.18 -3.00
CA PHE A 41 13.01 1.04 -3.68
C PHE A 41 14.14 0.72 -2.72
N VAL A 42 14.19 1.39 -1.57
CA VAL A 42 15.24 1.15 -0.54
C VAL A 42 15.13 -0.27 0.01
N GLU A 43 13.93 -0.71 0.37
CA GLU A 43 13.70 -2.07 0.88
C GLU A 43 13.96 -3.14 -0.21
N GLY A 44 13.59 -2.87 -1.46
CA GLY A 44 13.89 -3.74 -2.59
C GLY A 44 15.40 -3.90 -2.81
N ASN A 45 16.14 -2.80 -2.80
CA ASN A 45 17.59 -2.80 -2.96
C ASN A 45 18.30 -3.52 -1.81
N ALA A 46 17.82 -3.38 -0.57
CA ALA A 46 18.37 -4.08 0.58
C ALA A 46 18.23 -5.60 0.44
N VAL A 47 17.05 -6.06 -0.01
CA VAL A 47 16.78 -7.48 -0.25
C VAL A 47 17.61 -8.03 -1.40
N ASP A 48 17.70 -7.30 -2.52
CA ASP A 48 18.48 -7.69 -3.69
C ASP A 48 19.99 -7.78 -3.36
N THR A 49 20.52 -6.84 -2.60
CA THR A 49 21.90 -6.89 -2.11
C THR A 49 22.13 -8.11 -1.24
N LEU A 50 21.26 -8.35 -0.27
CA LEU A 50 21.39 -9.51 0.63
C LEU A 50 21.28 -10.84 -0.13
N ALA A 51 20.43 -10.93 -1.16
CA ALA A 51 20.33 -12.12 -2.01
C ALA A 51 21.65 -12.38 -2.77
N ARG A 52 22.26 -11.34 -3.35
CA ARG A 52 23.57 -11.46 -4.03
C ARG A 52 24.69 -11.88 -3.07
N ASP A 53 24.69 -11.32 -1.87
CA ASP A 53 25.75 -11.60 -0.90
C ASP A 53 25.59 -12.97 -0.20
N SER A 54 24.40 -13.59 -0.29
CA SER A 54 24.08 -14.88 0.34
C SER A 54 23.81 -15.97 -0.69
N ILE A 55 22.55 -16.09 -1.13
CA ILE A 55 22.08 -17.20 -1.98
C ILE A 55 22.60 -17.14 -3.43
N PHE A 56 23.10 -16.01 -3.90
CA PHE A 56 23.66 -15.78 -5.25
C PHE A 56 25.16 -15.46 -5.23
N SER A 57 25.84 -15.71 -4.10
CA SER A 57 27.25 -15.38 -3.90
C SER A 57 28.23 -16.17 -4.78
N ASP A 58 27.74 -17.28 -5.37
CA ASP A 58 28.48 -18.09 -6.35
C ASP A 58 28.44 -17.50 -7.77
N GLY A 59 27.68 -16.43 -8.00
CA GLY A 59 27.47 -15.84 -9.32
C GLY A 59 28.42 -14.70 -9.65
N VAL A 60 28.68 -14.50 -10.97
CA VAL A 60 29.35 -13.32 -11.49
C VAL A 60 28.31 -12.20 -11.65
N THR A 61 28.56 -11.03 -11.03
CA THR A 61 27.62 -9.91 -11.09
C THR A 61 28.01 -8.92 -12.20
N VAL A 62 27.10 -8.67 -13.14
CA VAL A 62 27.23 -7.61 -14.15
C VAL A 62 26.96 -6.26 -13.48
N THR A 63 28.01 -5.43 -13.36
CA THR A 63 27.94 -4.14 -12.67
C THR A 63 27.94 -2.94 -13.63
N THR A 64 28.14 -3.18 -14.92
CA THR A 64 28.23 -2.15 -15.96
C THR A 64 26.93 -1.35 -16.08
N PRO A 65 26.97 -0.01 -15.93
CA PRO A 65 25.76 0.83 -15.96
C PRO A 65 25.14 0.95 -17.36
N ASP A 66 25.97 1.01 -18.41
CA ASP A 66 25.49 1.10 -19.78
C ASP A 66 24.85 -0.19 -20.23
N VAL A 67 23.60 -0.10 -20.68
CA VAL A 67 22.78 -1.25 -21.05
C VAL A 67 23.39 -2.08 -22.18
N GLY A 68 23.97 -1.44 -23.18
CA GLY A 68 24.57 -2.14 -24.32
C GLY A 68 25.86 -2.90 -23.95
N GLN A 69 26.70 -2.26 -23.13
CA GLN A 69 27.91 -2.90 -22.61
C GLN A 69 27.57 -4.02 -21.63
N ALA A 70 26.58 -3.82 -20.75
CA ALA A 70 26.11 -4.86 -19.81
C ALA A 70 25.53 -6.09 -20.55
N ALA A 71 24.82 -5.87 -21.66
CA ALA A 71 24.33 -6.97 -22.51
C ALA A 71 25.48 -7.73 -23.20
N ALA A 72 26.51 -7.03 -23.66
CA ALA A 72 27.70 -7.65 -24.22
C ALA A 72 28.50 -8.45 -23.18
N GLU A 73 28.65 -7.92 -21.96
CA GLU A 73 29.25 -8.59 -20.82
C GLU A 73 28.46 -9.85 -20.45
N THR A 74 27.12 -9.75 -20.36
CA THR A 74 26.24 -10.92 -20.14
C THR A 74 26.45 -12.00 -21.19
N SER A 75 26.49 -11.63 -22.48
CA SER A 75 26.69 -12.58 -23.56
C SER A 75 28.05 -13.28 -23.50
N ALA A 76 29.11 -12.56 -23.11
CA ALA A 76 30.44 -13.11 -22.91
C ALA A 76 30.48 -14.11 -21.75
N LEU A 77 29.83 -13.77 -20.62
CA LEU A 77 29.71 -14.67 -19.47
C LEU A 77 28.88 -15.91 -19.79
N MET A 78 27.82 -15.79 -20.58
CA MET A 78 27.02 -16.93 -21.02
C MET A 78 27.80 -17.90 -21.94
N ALA A 79 28.77 -17.39 -22.71
CA ALA A 79 29.62 -18.20 -23.59
C ALA A 79 30.73 -18.93 -22.83
N ASP A 80 30.99 -18.62 -21.59
CA ASP A 80 31.96 -19.27 -20.72
C ASP A 80 31.29 -20.41 -19.95
N ASP A 81 31.65 -21.66 -20.28
CA ASP A 81 31.09 -22.86 -19.64
C ASP A 81 31.43 -22.97 -18.15
N SER A 82 32.44 -22.27 -17.67
CA SER A 82 32.80 -22.25 -16.25
C SER A 82 31.86 -21.36 -15.42
N VAL A 83 31.10 -20.46 -16.07
CA VAL A 83 30.15 -19.57 -15.41
C VAL A 83 28.80 -20.29 -15.24
N VAL A 84 28.47 -20.58 -13.99
CA VAL A 84 27.24 -21.29 -13.61
C VAL A 84 26.10 -20.32 -13.32
N ARG A 85 26.41 -19.14 -12.77
CA ARG A 85 25.42 -18.12 -12.39
C ARG A 85 25.87 -16.73 -12.83
N ILE A 86 24.92 -15.95 -13.35
CA ILE A 86 25.14 -14.54 -13.69
C ILE A 86 24.08 -13.71 -12.99
N ASN A 87 24.52 -12.81 -12.11
CA ASN A 87 23.65 -11.86 -11.42
C ASN A 87 23.53 -10.55 -12.20
N GLN A 88 22.37 -9.89 -12.17
CA GLN A 88 22.06 -8.67 -12.91
C GLN A 88 22.27 -8.84 -14.43
N ALA A 89 21.96 -10.03 -14.95
CA ALA A 89 22.11 -10.38 -16.36
C ALA A 89 21.23 -9.47 -17.23
N THR A 90 21.87 -8.76 -18.18
CA THR A 90 21.21 -7.73 -18.98
C THR A 90 21.00 -8.19 -20.41
N PHE A 91 19.79 -7.97 -20.94
CA PHE A 91 19.40 -8.37 -22.29
C PHE A 91 18.74 -7.18 -23.02
N VAL A 92 18.94 -7.12 -24.35
CA VAL A 92 18.30 -6.16 -25.23
C VAL A 92 17.61 -6.92 -26.35
N ALA A 93 16.28 -6.87 -26.36
CA ALA A 93 15.47 -7.50 -27.41
C ALA A 93 15.65 -6.78 -28.76
N PRO A 94 15.38 -7.45 -29.92
CA PRO A 94 15.55 -6.85 -31.25
C PRO A 94 14.77 -5.53 -31.45
N GLY A 95 13.69 -5.31 -30.70
CA GLY A 95 12.92 -4.07 -30.71
C GLY A 95 13.59 -2.91 -29.96
N GLY A 96 14.65 -3.16 -29.20
CA GLY A 96 15.36 -2.17 -28.38
C GLY A 96 14.88 -2.13 -26.92
N GLU A 97 13.91 -2.96 -26.54
CA GLU A 97 13.49 -3.10 -25.13
C GLU A 97 14.55 -3.87 -24.35
N SER A 98 15.01 -3.27 -23.27
CA SER A 98 15.96 -3.91 -22.35
C SER A 98 15.27 -4.54 -21.14
N THR A 99 15.94 -5.54 -20.58
CA THR A 99 15.62 -6.09 -19.26
C THR A 99 16.89 -6.47 -18.53
N ARG A 100 16.85 -6.41 -17.21
CA ARG A 100 17.88 -6.90 -16.30
C ARG A 100 17.23 -7.92 -15.38
N LEU A 101 17.74 -9.15 -15.41
CA LEU A 101 17.28 -10.24 -14.57
C LEU A 101 18.13 -10.28 -13.30
N ASP A 102 17.52 -10.50 -12.15
CA ASP A 102 18.24 -10.50 -10.87
C ASP A 102 19.29 -11.59 -10.83
N SER A 103 18.94 -12.80 -11.25
CA SER A 103 19.90 -13.89 -11.45
C SER A 103 19.44 -14.87 -12.55
N ILE A 104 20.41 -15.40 -13.30
CA ILE A 104 20.22 -16.59 -14.14
C ILE A 104 21.22 -17.66 -13.72
N VAL A 105 20.77 -18.91 -13.68
CA VAL A 105 21.59 -20.06 -13.31
C VAL A 105 21.53 -21.12 -14.41
N ARG A 106 22.69 -21.67 -14.78
CA ARG A 106 22.81 -22.66 -15.86
C ARG A 106 22.21 -24.00 -15.42
N THR A 107 21.30 -24.52 -16.23
CA THR A 107 20.63 -25.81 -16.06
C THR A 107 20.85 -26.65 -17.32
N GLY A 108 22.00 -27.37 -17.37
CA GLY A 108 22.44 -28.04 -18.57
C GLY A 108 22.79 -27.08 -19.71
N GLU A 109 22.10 -27.16 -20.84
CA GLU A 109 22.29 -26.29 -22.00
C GLU A 109 21.43 -25.02 -21.92
N LYS A 110 20.53 -24.92 -20.94
CA LYS A 110 19.57 -23.81 -20.74
C LYS A 110 19.87 -23.01 -19.47
N TRP A 111 18.99 -22.07 -19.19
CA TRP A 111 19.07 -21.19 -18.03
C TRP A 111 17.75 -21.16 -17.25
N SER A 112 17.85 -21.15 -15.93
CA SER A 112 16.71 -20.79 -15.06
C SER A 112 16.81 -19.31 -14.71
N HIS A 113 15.68 -18.60 -14.74
CA HIS A 113 15.57 -17.21 -14.29
C HIS A 113 15.09 -17.17 -12.84
N GLU A 114 15.80 -16.47 -11.96
CA GLU A 114 15.46 -16.24 -10.57
C GLU A 114 15.22 -14.74 -10.36
N GLU A 115 13.97 -14.36 -10.07
CA GLU A 115 13.53 -12.98 -9.84
C GLU A 115 13.29 -12.74 -8.36
N VAL A 116 14.03 -11.83 -7.76
CA VAL A 116 13.95 -11.49 -6.32
C VAL A 116 12.84 -10.47 -6.08
N LYS A 117 12.06 -10.69 -5.04
CA LYS A 117 11.02 -9.75 -4.60
C LYS A 117 11.08 -9.57 -3.09
N SER A 118 10.98 -8.32 -2.64
CA SER A 118 10.94 -7.99 -1.22
C SER A 118 9.64 -8.43 -0.51
N GLY A 119 8.64 -8.96 -1.25
CA GLY A 119 7.42 -9.50 -0.65
C GLY A 119 7.61 -10.89 -0.04
N THR A 120 6.66 -11.30 0.80
CA THR A 120 6.66 -12.61 1.47
C THR A 120 5.88 -13.70 0.73
N ASP A 121 5.21 -13.36 -0.37
CA ASP A 121 4.37 -14.27 -1.16
C ASP A 121 4.60 -14.08 -2.65
N ALA A 122 4.41 -15.14 -3.42
CA ALA A 122 4.45 -15.11 -4.89
C ALA A 122 3.13 -14.49 -5.45
N LYS A 123 2.94 -13.19 -5.28
CA LYS A 123 1.77 -12.44 -5.75
C LYS A 123 1.69 -12.42 -7.27
N ASP A 124 0.47 -12.38 -7.83
CA ASP A 124 0.25 -12.38 -9.29
C ASP A 124 0.97 -11.22 -10.00
N LYS A 125 1.07 -10.05 -9.38
CA LYS A 125 1.84 -8.93 -9.95
C LYS A 125 3.35 -9.24 -10.08
N TYR A 126 3.92 -10.05 -9.18
CA TYR A 126 5.32 -10.47 -9.27
C TYR A 126 5.52 -11.52 -10.36
N VAL A 127 4.52 -12.38 -10.56
CA VAL A 127 4.50 -13.33 -11.68
C VAL A 127 4.45 -12.59 -13.01
N TYR A 128 3.61 -11.56 -13.12
CA TYR A 128 3.53 -10.73 -14.32
C TYR A 128 4.82 -9.92 -14.57
N ASP A 129 5.43 -9.39 -13.51
CA ASP A 129 6.73 -8.69 -13.59
C ASP A 129 7.83 -9.62 -14.10
N ALA A 130 7.90 -10.86 -13.58
CA ALA A 130 8.82 -11.89 -14.05
C ALA A 130 8.52 -12.33 -15.49
N LEU A 131 7.24 -12.45 -15.89
CA LEU A 131 6.84 -12.70 -17.27
C LEU A 131 7.40 -11.63 -18.21
N VAL A 132 7.24 -10.34 -17.89
CA VAL A 132 7.75 -9.25 -18.74
C VAL A 132 9.26 -9.33 -18.91
N SER A 133 9.99 -9.60 -17.82
CA SER A 133 11.43 -9.73 -17.82
C SER A 133 11.88 -10.94 -18.65
N THR A 134 11.25 -12.10 -18.42
CA THR A 134 11.54 -13.35 -19.13
C THR A 134 11.23 -13.25 -20.63
N ASP A 135 10.08 -12.65 -21.00
CA ASP A 135 9.68 -12.44 -22.40
C ASP A 135 10.74 -11.61 -23.16
N ARG A 136 11.20 -10.53 -22.57
CA ARG A 136 12.26 -9.70 -23.19
C ARG A 136 13.58 -10.46 -23.33
N ALA A 137 13.98 -11.22 -22.31
CA ALA A 137 15.20 -12.03 -22.34
C ALA A 137 15.10 -13.16 -23.39
N LYS A 138 13.95 -13.85 -23.48
CA LYS A 138 13.70 -14.87 -24.52
C LYS A 138 13.75 -14.27 -25.92
N ARG A 139 13.16 -13.10 -26.14
CA ARG A 139 13.25 -12.38 -27.42
C ARG A 139 14.68 -11.92 -27.77
N ALA A 140 15.52 -11.73 -26.75
CA ALA A 140 16.95 -11.44 -26.92
C ALA A 140 17.83 -12.70 -27.10
N GLY A 141 17.23 -13.90 -27.10
CA GLY A 141 17.93 -15.17 -27.37
C GLY A 141 18.25 -16.02 -26.13
N LEU A 142 17.80 -15.64 -24.94
CA LEU A 142 17.96 -16.49 -23.75
C LEU A 142 17.02 -17.71 -23.82
N ASP A 143 17.59 -18.92 -23.75
CA ASP A 143 16.80 -20.16 -23.63
C ASP A 143 16.53 -20.45 -22.15
N VAL A 144 15.28 -20.18 -21.73
CA VAL A 144 14.83 -20.33 -20.34
C VAL A 144 13.87 -21.51 -20.24
N ASP A 145 14.18 -22.45 -19.34
CA ASP A 145 13.33 -23.62 -19.06
C ASP A 145 12.58 -23.50 -17.73
N GLU A 146 13.11 -22.75 -16.77
CA GLU A 146 12.48 -22.57 -15.46
C GLU A 146 12.51 -21.10 -15.02
N VAL A 147 11.44 -20.66 -14.37
CA VAL A 147 11.36 -19.32 -13.75
C VAL A 147 10.93 -19.44 -12.30
N ARG A 148 11.71 -18.88 -11.40
CA ARG A 148 11.48 -18.90 -9.96
C ARG A 148 11.32 -17.49 -9.41
N LEU A 149 10.32 -17.30 -8.56
CA LEU A 149 10.30 -16.14 -7.66
C LEU A 149 11.06 -16.48 -6.38
N VAL A 150 11.91 -15.55 -5.95
CA VAL A 150 12.62 -15.59 -4.68
C VAL A 150 11.99 -14.55 -3.79
N THR A 151 11.28 -14.98 -2.74
CA THR A 151 10.53 -14.12 -1.82
C THR A 151 11.01 -14.29 -0.39
N LEU A 152 10.56 -13.42 0.53
CA LEU A 152 11.00 -13.46 1.91
C LEU A 152 10.23 -14.47 2.76
N ASN A 153 10.95 -15.18 3.63
CA ASN A 153 10.39 -16.10 4.60
C ASN A 153 9.84 -15.34 5.82
N ARG A 154 8.54 -15.39 6.05
CA ARG A 154 7.86 -14.75 7.19
C ARG A 154 8.34 -15.23 8.56
N ASN A 155 8.96 -16.41 8.62
CA ASN A 155 9.44 -16.98 9.88
C ASN A 155 10.88 -16.57 10.21
N TRP A 156 11.57 -15.94 9.28
CA TRP A 156 12.94 -15.44 9.50
C TRP A 156 12.96 -14.34 10.56
N ARG A 157 14.03 -14.33 11.35
CA ARG A 157 14.31 -13.29 12.34
C ARG A 157 15.72 -12.79 12.20
N LEU A 158 15.94 -11.53 12.56
CA LEU A 158 17.28 -10.95 12.58
C LEU A 158 18.19 -11.77 13.52
N GLY A 159 19.30 -12.26 12.98
CA GLY A 159 20.21 -13.19 13.65
C GLY A 159 20.15 -14.63 13.11
N ASP A 160 19.11 -14.99 12.37
CA ASP A 160 19.10 -16.21 11.59
C ASP A 160 20.08 -16.12 10.40
N LEU A 161 20.46 -17.26 9.82
CA LEU A 161 21.29 -17.28 8.62
C LEU A 161 20.61 -16.55 7.47
N PRO A 162 21.31 -15.67 6.73
CA PRO A 162 20.74 -14.88 5.65
C PRO A 162 20.06 -15.73 4.57
N GLU A 163 20.60 -16.90 4.28
CA GLU A 163 20.07 -17.83 3.25
C GLU A 163 18.65 -18.29 3.58
N VAL A 164 18.31 -18.44 4.86
CA VAL A 164 17.00 -18.88 5.34
C VAL A 164 15.94 -17.80 5.19
N LEU A 165 16.34 -16.54 4.96
CA LEU A 165 15.43 -15.45 4.65
C LEU A 165 14.68 -15.69 3.32
N PHE A 166 15.26 -16.46 2.40
CA PHE A 166 14.76 -16.57 1.03
C PHE A 166 13.99 -17.87 0.81
N GLN A 167 12.87 -17.77 0.10
CA GLN A 167 12.03 -18.89 -0.32
C GLN A 167 11.89 -18.89 -1.84
N TYR A 168 12.05 -20.05 -2.46
CA TYR A 168 11.91 -20.23 -3.90
C TYR A 168 10.51 -20.76 -4.23
N THR A 169 9.86 -20.15 -5.21
CA THR A 169 8.58 -20.60 -5.77
C THR A 169 8.74 -20.75 -7.28
N ASP A 170 8.59 -21.96 -7.80
CA ASP A 170 8.50 -22.19 -9.25
C ASP A 170 7.20 -21.56 -9.79
N ILE A 171 7.35 -20.68 -10.75
CA ILE A 171 6.25 -19.97 -11.42
C ILE A 171 6.22 -20.23 -12.93
N THR A 172 6.99 -21.19 -13.42
CA THR A 172 7.15 -21.45 -14.86
C THR A 172 5.79 -21.62 -15.56
N HIS A 173 4.91 -22.44 -15.01
CA HIS A 173 3.55 -22.63 -15.56
C HIS A 173 2.66 -21.40 -15.39
N ARG A 174 2.89 -20.53 -14.40
CA ARG A 174 2.07 -19.33 -14.16
C ARG A 174 2.41 -18.22 -15.15
N ILE A 175 3.66 -18.07 -15.56
CA ILE A 175 4.03 -17.09 -16.59
C ILE A 175 3.56 -17.50 -17.99
N GLU A 176 3.16 -18.74 -18.18
CA GLU A 176 2.59 -19.29 -19.42
C GLU A 176 1.05 -19.22 -19.44
N ASP A 177 0.42 -18.74 -18.36
CA ASP A 177 -1.04 -18.60 -18.29
C ASP A 177 -1.57 -17.72 -19.43
N PRO A 178 -2.51 -18.22 -20.25
CA PRO A 178 -3.01 -17.49 -21.41
C PRO A 178 -3.65 -16.15 -21.08
N GLU A 179 -4.20 -15.94 -19.88
CA GLU A 179 -4.82 -14.68 -19.49
C GLU A 179 -3.76 -13.59 -19.29
N ILE A 180 -2.68 -13.87 -18.55
CA ILE A 180 -1.61 -12.89 -18.31
C ILE A 180 -0.75 -12.66 -19.54
N VAL A 181 -0.41 -13.71 -20.30
CA VAL A 181 0.29 -13.60 -21.59
C VAL A 181 -0.54 -12.80 -22.59
N GLY A 182 -1.85 -13.08 -22.65
CA GLY A 182 -2.79 -12.36 -23.50
C GLY A 182 -2.89 -10.87 -23.13
N LEU A 183 -2.86 -10.52 -21.84
CA LEU A 183 -2.84 -9.12 -21.42
C LEU A 183 -1.55 -8.41 -21.84
N LEU A 184 -0.39 -9.04 -21.65
CA LEU A 184 0.90 -8.49 -22.10
C LEU A 184 0.90 -8.24 -23.61
N SER A 185 0.46 -9.23 -24.41
CA SER A 185 0.38 -9.13 -25.87
C SER A 185 -0.57 -8.01 -26.30
N ARG A 186 -1.76 -7.90 -25.69
CA ARG A 186 -2.72 -6.81 -25.98
C ARG A 186 -2.16 -5.45 -25.62
N THR A 187 -1.42 -5.35 -24.50
CA THR A 187 -0.80 -4.10 -24.05
C THR A 187 0.28 -3.65 -25.05
N TYR A 188 1.17 -4.55 -25.47
CA TYR A 188 2.14 -4.23 -26.51
C TYR A 188 1.46 -3.81 -27.82
N ALA A 189 0.47 -4.54 -28.30
CA ALA A 189 -0.26 -4.21 -29.53
C ALA A 189 -0.97 -2.85 -29.44
N ALA A 190 -1.53 -2.51 -28.29
CA ALA A 190 -2.16 -1.21 -28.07
C ALA A 190 -1.18 -0.03 -28.09
N LEU A 191 0.07 -0.26 -27.67
CA LEU A 191 1.10 0.77 -27.59
C LEU A 191 1.94 0.91 -28.87
N GLN A 192 2.04 -0.13 -29.71
CA GLN A 192 2.92 -0.16 -30.88
C GLN A 192 2.64 0.92 -31.92
N ASN A 193 1.41 1.42 -32.03
CA ASN A 193 1.01 2.35 -33.10
C ASN A 193 1.09 3.83 -32.68
N GLY A 194 1.64 4.15 -31.51
CA GLY A 194 1.69 5.51 -30.98
C GLY A 194 0.30 6.15 -30.77
N LYS A 195 -0.76 5.36 -30.93
CA LYS A 195 -2.13 5.80 -30.67
C LYS A 195 -2.47 5.63 -29.20
N VAL A 196 -3.22 6.59 -28.70
CA VAL A 196 -3.77 6.53 -27.36
C VAL A 196 -4.75 5.35 -27.26
N PRO A 197 -4.51 4.33 -26.40
CA PRO A 197 -5.46 3.24 -26.26
C PRO A 197 -6.83 3.75 -25.79
N ALA A 198 -7.92 3.14 -26.28
CA ALA A 198 -9.25 3.53 -25.86
C ALA A 198 -9.44 3.35 -24.34
N ALA A 199 -10.09 4.33 -23.72
CA ALA A 199 -10.47 4.21 -22.31
C ALA A 199 -11.51 3.09 -22.13
N SER A 200 -11.32 2.26 -21.12
CA SER A 200 -12.24 1.20 -20.76
C SER A 200 -12.41 1.21 -19.24
N LEU A 201 -13.66 1.28 -18.78
CA LEU A 201 -13.92 1.25 -17.35
C LEU A 201 -13.74 -0.17 -16.81
N VAL A 202 -12.80 -0.36 -15.94
CA VAL A 202 -12.42 -1.64 -15.31
C VAL A 202 -12.36 -1.49 -13.79
N PRO A 203 -12.38 -2.58 -13.02
CA PRO A 203 -12.27 -2.49 -11.56
C PRO A 203 -11.08 -1.71 -11.06
N GLY A 204 -9.94 -1.76 -11.73
CA GLY A 204 -8.73 -1.01 -11.38
C GLY A 204 -8.88 0.51 -11.43
N CYS A 205 -9.92 1.02 -12.08
CA CYS A 205 -10.17 2.47 -12.18
C CYS A 205 -10.49 3.14 -10.84
N TRP A 206 -10.90 2.39 -9.81
CA TRP A 206 -11.25 2.96 -8.50
C TRP A 206 -10.08 3.62 -7.74
N LYS A 207 -8.84 3.24 -8.08
CA LYS A 207 -7.59 3.81 -7.56
C LYS A 207 -6.70 4.34 -8.67
N CYS A 208 -7.24 4.53 -9.86
CA CYS A 208 -6.44 4.94 -10.99
C CYS A 208 -6.29 6.47 -11.00
N GLU A 209 -5.10 6.94 -10.85
CA GLU A 209 -4.71 8.34 -10.94
C GLU A 209 -5.04 8.96 -12.31
N TYR A 210 -5.14 8.11 -13.35
CA TYR A 210 -5.47 8.51 -14.72
C TYR A 210 -6.97 8.52 -15.01
N PHE A 211 -7.83 8.26 -14.02
CA PHE A 211 -9.29 8.21 -14.22
C PHE A 211 -9.85 9.51 -14.85
N PRO A 212 -9.46 10.72 -14.39
CA PRO A 212 -9.95 11.96 -14.98
C PRO A 212 -9.55 12.14 -16.45
N SER A 213 -8.37 11.69 -16.88
CA SER A 213 -7.94 11.75 -18.29
C SER A 213 -8.72 10.79 -19.19
N CYS A 214 -9.32 9.74 -18.62
CA CYS A 214 -10.10 8.74 -19.35
C CYS A 214 -11.59 9.09 -19.48
N PHE A 215 -12.19 9.61 -18.40
CA PHE A 215 -13.64 9.75 -18.26
C PHE A 215 -14.10 11.17 -17.88
N GLY A 216 -13.15 12.11 -17.72
CA GLY A 216 -13.44 13.43 -17.21
C GLY A 216 -13.73 13.42 -15.71
N GLU A 217 -14.25 14.54 -15.22
CA GLU A 217 -14.68 14.66 -13.84
C GLU A 217 -16.05 14.00 -13.65
N VAL A 218 -16.09 12.90 -12.92
CA VAL A 218 -17.31 12.17 -12.57
C VAL A 218 -17.49 12.26 -11.07
N GLU A 219 -18.61 12.84 -10.65
CA GLU A 219 -18.86 13.11 -9.23
C GLU A 219 -19.01 11.82 -8.41
N TYR A 220 -19.74 10.83 -8.95
CA TYR A 220 -20.00 9.56 -8.28
C TYR A 220 -19.62 8.34 -9.16
N PRO A 221 -18.33 8.07 -9.41
CA PRO A 221 -17.91 6.97 -10.27
C PRO A 221 -18.43 5.61 -9.80
N ILE A 222 -18.92 4.78 -10.71
CA ILE A 222 -19.45 3.44 -10.37
C ILE A 222 -18.38 2.54 -9.73
N THR A 223 -17.10 2.79 -10.01
CA THR A 223 -15.98 2.04 -9.42
C THR A 223 -15.82 2.29 -7.92
N LEU A 224 -16.39 3.37 -7.40
CA LEU A 224 -16.39 3.71 -5.97
C LEU A 224 -17.54 3.02 -5.22
N LEU A 225 -18.57 2.52 -5.93
CA LEU A 225 -19.71 1.84 -5.29
C LEU A 225 -19.25 0.52 -4.64
N LYS A 226 -19.32 0.47 -3.32
CA LYS A 226 -18.79 -0.64 -2.52
C LYS A 226 -19.34 -1.99 -2.96
N ARG A 227 -18.46 -2.98 -3.14
CA ARG A 227 -18.80 -4.37 -3.49
C ARG A 227 -19.56 -4.53 -4.81
N LEU A 228 -19.43 -3.62 -5.77
CA LEU A 228 -20.09 -3.77 -7.08
C LEU A 228 -19.55 -5.00 -7.84
N GLY A 229 -18.25 -5.26 -7.74
CA GLY A 229 -17.59 -6.44 -8.32
C GLY A 229 -17.27 -6.29 -9.81
N LYS A 230 -16.25 -7.03 -10.28
CA LYS A 230 -15.71 -6.94 -11.65
C LYS A 230 -16.78 -7.15 -12.74
N VAL A 231 -17.59 -8.19 -12.61
CA VAL A 231 -18.59 -8.54 -13.62
C VAL A 231 -19.63 -7.43 -13.80
N ARG A 232 -20.12 -6.86 -12.70
CA ARG A 232 -21.12 -5.78 -12.73
C ARG A 232 -20.52 -4.46 -13.25
N ILE A 233 -19.30 -4.12 -12.89
CA ILE A 233 -18.59 -2.95 -13.42
C ILE A 233 -18.46 -3.06 -14.94
N LEU A 234 -18.02 -4.21 -15.45
CA LEU A 234 -17.89 -4.44 -16.89
C LEU A 234 -19.24 -4.38 -17.63
N ALA A 235 -20.30 -4.96 -17.03
CA ALA A 235 -21.65 -4.91 -17.62
C ALA A 235 -22.20 -3.48 -17.72
N LEU A 236 -21.97 -2.65 -16.69
CA LEU A 236 -22.37 -1.24 -16.70
C LEU A 236 -21.51 -0.42 -17.68
N SER A 237 -20.21 -0.67 -17.71
CA SER A 237 -19.28 -0.03 -18.65
C SER A 237 -19.68 -0.27 -20.11
N GLN A 238 -20.11 -1.49 -20.46
CA GLN A 238 -20.61 -1.83 -21.80
C GLN A 238 -21.88 -1.05 -22.18
N GLN A 239 -22.64 -0.58 -21.19
CA GLN A 239 -23.82 0.28 -21.38
C GLN A 239 -23.47 1.78 -21.36
N GLY A 240 -22.16 2.14 -21.23
CA GLY A 240 -21.72 3.52 -21.13
C GLY A 240 -21.96 4.16 -19.77
N VAL A 241 -22.35 3.39 -18.75
CA VAL A 241 -22.60 3.91 -17.40
C VAL A 241 -21.26 4.11 -16.67
N VAL A 242 -20.99 5.34 -16.25
CA VAL A 242 -19.77 5.74 -15.52
C VAL A 242 -20.11 6.28 -14.12
N ASP A 243 -21.24 6.98 -13.96
CA ASP A 243 -21.73 7.53 -12.70
C ASP A 243 -22.78 6.60 -12.07
N ILE A 244 -22.80 6.47 -10.74
CA ILE A 244 -23.74 5.60 -10.03
C ILE A 244 -25.19 6.06 -10.21
N ARG A 245 -25.42 7.34 -10.46
CA ARG A 245 -26.76 7.93 -10.67
C ARG A 245 -27.40 7.47 -11.99
N ASP A 246 -26.58 7.03 -12.94
CA ASP A 246 -27.02 6.53 -14.24
C ASP A 246 -27.28 5.01 -14.26
N ILE A 247 -27.04 4.33 -13.13
CA ILE A 247 -27.29 2.87 -13.04
C ILE A 247 -28.78 2.59 -13.18
N PRO A 248 -29.19 1.73 -14.14
CA PRO A 248 -30.59 1.41 -14.33
C PRO A 248 -31.27 0.85 -13.07
N SER A 249 -32.48 1.28 -12.73
CA SER A 249 -33.21 0.85 -11.53
C SER A 249 -33.41 -0.66 -11.43
N ILE A 250 -33.49 -1.33 -12.61
CA ILE A 250 -33.62 -2.80 -12.70
C ILE A 250 -32.30 -3.55 -12.48
N PHE A 251 -31.16 -2.84 -12.40
CA PHE A 251 -29.87 -3.49 -12.22
C PHE A 251 -29.81 -4.18 -10.85
N ASP A 252 -29.23 -5.39 -10.80
CA ASP A 252 -29.15 -6.18 -9.58
C ASP A 252 -28.14 -5.58 -8.59
N LEU A 253 -28.65 -4.95 -7.53
CA LEU A 253 -27.89 -4.26 -6.48
C LEU A 253 -28.37 -4.70 -5.10
N THR A 254 -27.46 -4.69 -4.13
CA THR A 254 -27.80 -4.87 -2.72
C THR A 254 -28.57 -3.65 -2.17
N ASN A 255 -29.30 -3.83 -1.07
CA ASN A 255 -30.00 -2.71 -0.41
C ASN A 255 -29.05 -1.56 -0.05
N GLY A 256 -27.88 -1.82 0.54
CA GLY A 256 -26.92 -0.79 0.86
C GLY A 256 -26.35 -0.06 -0.37
N GLN A 257 -26.21 -0.74 -1.52
CA GLN A 257 -25.84 -0.07 -2.79
C GLN A 257 -26.96 0.84 -3.28
N ARG A 258 -28.21 0.40 -3.18
CA ARG A 258 -29.39 1.23 -3.54
C ARG A 258 -29.51 2.45 -2.64
N GLU A 259 -29.30 2.29 -1.35
CA GLU A 259 -29.29 3.41 -0.37
C GLU A 259 -28.19 4.43 -0.72
N THR A 260 -26.98 3.99 -1.06
CA THR A 260 -25.89 4.87 -1.51
C THR A 260 -26.28 5.64 -2.78
N ILE A 261 -26.89 4.97 -3.77
CA ILE A 261 -27.34 5.62 -5.01
C ILE A 261 -28.47 6.62 -4.71
N ASN A 262 -29.46 6.23 -3.90
CA ASN A 262 -30.57 7.11 -3.54
C ASN A 262 -30.09 8.34 -2.79
N SER A 263 -29.12 8.18 -1.90
CA SER A 263 -28.47 9.30 -1.20
C SER A 263 -27.78 10.25 -2.19
N ALA A 264 -27.04 9.72 -3.16
CA ALA A 264 -26.38 10.51 -4.21
C ALA A 264 -27.38 11.24 -5.12
N LEU A 265 -28.48 10.55 -5.51
CA LEU A 265 -29.53 11.14 -6.35
C LEU A 265 -30.30 12.28 -5.68
N ASN A 266 -30.60 12.13 -4.39
CA ASN A 266 -31.43 13.06 -3.63
C ASN A 266 -30.61 14.10 -2.88
N GLY A 267 -29.28 13.96 -2.81
CA GLY A 267 -28.41 14.80 -1.98
C GLY A 267 -28.71 14.71 -0.48
N GLN A 268 -29.39 13.63 -0.04
CA GLN A 268 -29.88 13.51 1.33
C GLN A 268 -28.93 12.69 2.19
N GLU A 269 -28.63 13.25 3.36
CA GLU A 269 -27.96 12.57 4.45
C GLU A 269 -28.98 11.69 5.20
N HIS A 270 -28.52 10.53 5.64
CA HIS A 270 -29.27 9.70 6.56
C HIS A 270 -28.45 9.42 7.80
N VAL A 271 -29.06 9.71 8.99
CA VAL A 271 -28.46 9.45 10.31
C VAL A 271 -29.40 8.56 11.10
N ASN A 272 -28.91 7.37 11.46
CA ASN A 272 -29.64 6.49 12.40
C ASN A 272 -29.37 6.97 13.83
N ARG A 273 -30.22 7.87 14.30
CA ARG A 273 -30.06 8.56 15.60
C ARG A 273 -30.16 7.63 16.79
N ASP A 274 -31.12 6.71 16.79
CA ASP A 274 -31.34 5.78 17.93
C ASP A 274 -30.08 4.94 18.15
N ARG A 275 -29.51 4.42 17.06
CA ARG A 275 -28.30 3.61 17.13
C ARG A 275 -27.06 4.45 17.48
N LEU A 276 -27.03 5.71 17.05
CA LEU A 276 -25.95 6.64 17.38
C LEU A 276 -25.96 6.96 18.87
N GLU A 277 -27.13 7.27 19.42
CA GLU A 277 -27.32 7.54 20.85
C GLU A 277 -26.97 6.34 21.72
N GLU A 278 -27.47 5.14 21.37
CA GLU A 278 -27.14 3.90 22.05
C GLU A 278 -25.62 3.64 22.07
N SER A 279 -24.96 3.83 20.93
CA SER A 279 -23.51 3.59 20.81
C SER A 279 -22.69 4.62 21.58
N LEU A 280 -23.06 5.89 21.53
CA LEU A 280 -22.38 6.97 22.27
C LEU A 280 -22.60 6.85 23.79
N GLY A 281 -23.73 6.31 24.22
CA GLY A 281 -24.02 6.01 25.63
C GLY A 281 -23.12 4.93 26.24
N GLY A 282 -22.37 4.20 25.41
CA GLY A 282 -21.37 3.21 25.86
C GLY A 282 -19.97 3.78 26.13
N LEU A 283 -19.77 5.10 25.98
CA LEU A 283 -18.49 5.74 26.28
C LEU A 283 -18.39 6.07 27.78
N ASP A 284 -17.31 5.62 28.41
CA ASP A 284 -16.95 5.94 29.79
C ASP A 284 -15.95 7.11 29.83
N GLU A 285 -16.17 8.04 30.74
CA GLU A 285 -15.24 9.17 30.96
C GLU A 285 -14.05 8.73 31.86
N PRO A 286 -12.86 9.33 31.68
CA PRO A 286 -12.52 10.33 30.68
C PRO A 286 -12.33 9.70 29.27
N VAL A 287 -12.72 10.43 28.23
CA VAL A 287 -12.54 9.98 26.85
C VAL A 287 -11.16 10.40 26.32
N ARG A 288 -10.40 9.44 25.81
CA ARG A 288 -9.14 9.67 25.13
C ARG A 288 -9.26 9.23 23.66
N HIS A 289 -8.51 9.86 22.81
CA HIS A 289 -8.41 9.54 21.40
C HIS A 289 -6.98 9.10 21.10
N LEU A 290 -6.81 7.95 20.48
CA LEU A 290 -5.50 7.34 20.20
C LEU A 290 -5.36 7.04 18.72
N ASP A 291 -4.18 7.32 18.18
CA ASP A 291 -3.76 6.89 16.86
C ASP A 291 -2.29 6.45 16.88
N PHE A 292 -1.94 5.50 16.03
CA PHE A 292 -0.58 4.98 15.87
C PHE A 292 -0.08 5.13 14.45
N GLU A 293 1.21 5.47 14.34
CA GLU A 293 1.97 5.26 13.13
C GLU A 293 3.02 4.16 13.33
N TRP A 294 3.27 3.40 12.27
CA TRP A 294 4.21 2.29 12.29
C TRP A 294 5.01 2.22 11.00
N SER A 295 6.13 1.50 11.02
CA SER A 295 6.89 1.19 9.82
C SER A 295 7.14 -0.32 9.70
N GLY A 296 7.41 -0.79 8.48
CA GLY A 296 7.76 -2.17 8.19
C GLY A 296 9.02 -2.23 7.34
N PHE A 297 9.82 -3.26 7.56
CA PHE A 297 11.12 -3.46 6.90
C PHE A 297 11.14 -4.83 6.25
N ALA A 298 11.59 -4.89 4.98
CA ALA A 298 11.75 -6.16 4.28
C ALA A 298 12.78 -7.04 5.00
N VAL A 299 13.93 -6.47 5.35
CA VAL A 299 14.90 -7.04 6.27
C VAL A 299 14.72 -6.35 7.62
N PRO A 300 14.16 -7.02 8.64
CA PRO A 300 13.86 -6.43 9.94
C PRO A 300 15.05 -5.78 10.62
N LEU A 301 14.81 -4.72 11.40
CA LEU A 301 15.80 -4.04 12.23
C LEU A 301 15.86 -4.61 13.65
N HIS A 302 14.86 -5.41 14.06
CA HIS A 302 14.73 -5.97 15.41
C HIS A 302 14.61 -7.49 15.35
N THR A 303 15.20 -8.20 16.33
CA THR A 303 15.36 -9.67 16.35
C THR A 303 14.03 -10.43 16.45
N ASP A 304 13.02 -9.82 17.05
CA ASP A 304 11.69 -10.41 17.31
C ASP A 304 10.62 -10.02 16.28
N VAL A 305 11.03 -9.28 15.25
CA VAL A 305 10.14 -8.82 14.17
C VAL A 305 10.35 -9.65 12.91
N ALA A 306 9.25 -10.05 12.27
CA ALA A 306 9.27 -10.75 10.98
C ALA A 306 9.52 -9.79 9.81
N PRO A 307 9.97 -10.27 8.63
CA PRO A 307 9.95 -9.47 7.40
C PRO A 307 8.59 -8.81 7.18
N TRP A 308 8.59 -7.49 6.99
CA TRP A 308 7.40 -6.64 6.90
C TRP A 308 6.51 -6.62 8.16
N GLY A 309 6.99 -7.13 9.28
CA GLY A 309 6.32 -6.95 10.56
C GLY A 309 6.22 -5.46 10.91
N ALA A 310 5.05 -5.04 11.34
CA ALA A 310 4.84 -3.66 11.71
C ALA A 310 5.54 -3.34 13.04
N VAL A 311 6.32 -2.29 13.05
CA VAL A 311 6.99 -1.72 14.22
C VAL A 311 6.32 -0.39 14.51
N THR A 312 5.59 -0.30 15.62
CA THR A 312 4.98 0.96 16.07
C THR A 312 6.08 1.95 16.42
N THR A 313 6.05 3.11 15.80
CA THR A 313 7.09 4.13 15.92
C THR A 313 6.59 5.44 16.49
N GLN A 314 5.27 5.65 16.49
CA GLN A 314 4.65 6.89 16.94
C GLN A 314 3.26 6.62 17.50
N TYR A 315 2.86 7.43 18.47
CA TYR A 315 1.46 7.62 18.85
C TYR A 315 1.15 9.10 19.06
N SER A 316 -0.13 9.42 18.97
CA SER A 316 -0.74 10.67 19.39
C SER A 316 -1.93 10.36 20.28
N ILE A 317 -2.12 11.12 21.36
CA ILE A 317 -3.24 10.99 22.29
C ILE A 317 -3.83 12.37 22.55
N HIS A 318 -5.14 12.51 22.33
CA HIS A 318 -5.92 13.63 22.84
C HIS A 318 -6.80 13.17 24.00
N LEU A 319 -6.86 13.96 25.05
CA LEU A 319 -7.75 13.77 26.20
C LEU A 319 -8.82 14.89 26.22
N GLU A 320 -10.10 14.50 26.22
CA GLU A 320 -11.19 15.44 26.48
C GLU A 320 -11.24 15.74 28.00
N ALA A 321 -10.57 16.82 28.43
CA ALA A 321 -10.53 17.26 29.82
C ALA A 321 -11.64 18.30 30.11
N GLN A 322 -11.94 18.53 31.40
CA GLN A 322 -12.96 19.51 31.80
C GLN A 322 -12.65 20.94 31.34
N ASP A 323 -11.37 21.30 31.30
CA ASP A 323 -10.88 22.63 30.94
C ASP A 323 -10.46 22.76 29.47
N GLY A 324 -10.69 21.74 28.64
CA GLY A 324 -10.34 21.75 27.22
C GLY A 324 -9.74 20.44 26.72
N LEU A 325 -9.05 20.52 25.61
CA LEU A 325 -8.39 19.38 24.98
C LEU A 325 -6.90 19.39 25.33
N GLU A 326 -6.44 18.28 25.94
CA GLU A 326 -5.01 18.06 26.22
C GLU A 326 -4.43 17.13 25.15
N HIS A 327 -3.15 17.33 24.77
CA HIS A 327 -2.47 16.54 23.77
C HIS A 327 -1.12 16.05 24.28
N THR A 328 -0.82 14.76 24.06
CA THR A 328 0.48 14.14 24.26
C THR A 328 0.85 13.29 23.08
N GLU A 329 2.14 13.16 22.80
CA GLU A 329 2.64 12.44 21.65
C GLU A 329 4.02 11.84 21.90
N TYR A 330 4.37 10.83 21.12
CA TYR A 330 5.71 10.24 21.09
C TYR A 330 6.08 9.83 19.66
N LEU A 331 7.29 10.11 19.25
CA LEU A 331 7.91 9.62 18.02
C LEU A 331 9.27 9.04 18.34
N SER A 332 9.48 7.76 18.01
CA SER A 332 10.76 7.06 18.19
C SER A 332 11.90 7.79 17.48
N GLU A 333 13.09 7.71 18.05
CA GLU A 333 14.29 8.14 17.35
C GLU A 333 14.59 7.25 16.14
N ALA A 334 15.31 7.78 15.16
CA ALA A 334 15.73 7.02 13.98
C ALA A 334 16.72 5.89 14.33
N GLU A 335 17.48 6.06 15.40
CA GLU A 335 18.45 5.10 15.88
C GLU A 335 17.98 4.42 17.19
N GLY A 336 18.35 3.15 17.35
CA GLY A 336 18.02 2.38 18.54
C GLY A 336 16.67 1.67 18.48
N ASP A 337 16.20 1.19 19.63
CA ASP A 337 14.90 0.52 19.78
C ASP A 337 14.02 1.31 20.75
N GLY A 338 13.18 2.19 20.21
CA GLY A 338 12.25 3.02 20.97
C GLY A 338 10.94 2.34 21.36
N ARG A 339 10.71 1.08 20.95
CA ARG A 339 9.42 0.38 21.13
C ARG A 339 9.00 0.25 22.60
N ARG A 340 9.96 -0.03 23.48
CA ARG A 340 9.67 -0.18 24.92
C ARG A 340 9.30 1.16 25.56
N GLU A 341 10.07 2.20 25.28
CA GLU A 341 9.78 3.55 25.79
C GLU A 341 8.41 4.03 25.30
N LEU A 342 8.08 3.79 24.02
CA LEU A 342 6.77 4.09 23.45
C LEU A 342 5.67 3.40 24.25
N ALA A 343 5.78 2.09 24.50
CA ALA A 343 4.79 1.32 25.21
C ALA A 343 4.59 1.81 26.67
N GLU A 344 5.68 2.05 27.39
CA GLU A 344 5.65 2.50 28.79
C GLU A 344 5.02 3.90 28.92
N ARG A 345 5.40 4.85 28.05
CA ARG A 345 4.80 6.20 28.05
C ARG A 345 3.32 6.15 27.69
N MET A 346 2.95 5.44 26.63
CA MET A 346 1.55 5.29 26.21
C MET A 346 0.69 4.73 27.32
N ILE A 347 1.14 3.68 28.04
CA ILE A 347 0.42 3.10 29.17
C ILE A 347 0.18 4.17 30.26
N GLN A 348 1.21 4.93 30.59
CA GLN A 348 1.13 5.99 31.60
C GLN A 348 0.12 7.08 31.18
N GLU A 349 0.16 7.52 29.93
CA GLU A 349 -0.66 8.63 29.41
C GLU A 349 -2.13 8.22 29.18
N LEU A 350 -2.38 6.95 28.79
CA LEU A 350 -3.73 6.42 28.65
C LEU A 350 -4.40 6.10 30.00
N GLY A 351 -3.62 5.98 31.08
CA GLY A 351 -4.14 5.68 32.41
C GLY A 351 -4.98 4.40 32.48
N GLU A 352 -5.72 4.21 33.59
CA GLU A 352 -6.43 2.96 33.86
C GLU A 352 -7.93 3.02 33.58
N GLU A 353 -8.52 4.22 33.43
CA GLU A 353 -9.96 4.44 33.35
C GLU A 353 -10.37 5.15 32.03
N GLY A 354 -11.66 5.05 31.70
CA GLY A 354 -12.29 5.73 30.60
C GLY A 354 -12.13 5.02 29.25
N SER A 355 -12.86 5.48 28.26
CA SER A 355 -12.84 4.94 26.89
C SER A 355 -11.68 5.51 26.07
N ILE A 356 -11.16 4.68 25.17
CA ILE A 356 -10.11 5.04 24.23
C ILE A 356 -10.69 4.96 22.80
N VAL A 357 -11.00 6.10 22.23
CA VAL A 357 -11.55 6.22 20.87
C VAL A 357 -10.42 6.06 19.86
N VAL A 358 -10.60 5.14 18.93
CA VAL A 358 -9.72 4.92 17.78
C VAL A 358 -10.54 4.99 16.51
N TYR A 359 -9.90 5.33 15.36
CA TYR A 359 -10.68 5.40 14.14
C TYR A 359 -10.95 4.01 13.55
N SER A 360 -10.00 3.09 13.58
CA SER A 360 -10.16 1.72 13.05
C SER A 360 -9.57 0.70 14.02
N ILE A 361 -10.39 0.19 14.92
CA ILE A 361 -9.95 -0.65 16.05
C ILE A 361 -9.02 -1.81 15.65
N GLY A 362 -9.11 -2.30 14.41
CA GLY A 362 -8.30 -3.43 13.96
C GLY A 362 -6.81 -3.15 13.89
N ALA A 363 -6.45 -1.93 13.47
CA ALA A 363 -5.06 -1.50 13.35
C ALA A 363 -4.44 -1.28 14.73
N GLU A 364 -5.08 -0.47 15.58
CA GLU A 364 -4.58 -0.11 16.91
C GLU A 364 -4.52 -1.33 17.83
N ARG A 365 -5.54 -2.19 17.80
CA ARG A 365 -5.52 -3.47 18.51
C ARG A 365 -4.34 -4.34 18.09
N GLY A 366 -4.03 -4.37 16.79
CA GLY A 366 -2.87 -5.09 16.27
C GLY A 366 -1.57 -4.57 16.88
N ARG A 367 -1.38 -3.25 16.94
CA ARG A 367 -0.17 -2.63 17.52
C ARG A 367 -0.05 -2.88 19.02
N ILE A 368 -1.14 -2.77 19.77
CA ILE A 368 -1.15 -3.06 21.22
C ILE A 368 -0.77 -4.53 21.46
N ARG A 369 -1.31 -5.47 20.70
CA ARG A 369 -0.98 -6.89 20.81
C ARG A 369 0.48 -7.20 20.42
N ASP A 370 1.01 -6.50 19.44
CA ASP A 370 2.43 -6.63 19.08
C ASP A 370 3.32 -6.18 20.25
N MET A 371 3.01 -5.05 20.90
CA MET A 371 3.73 -4.58 22.09
C MET A 371 3.60 -5.56 23.27
N ALA A 372 2.40 -6.12 23.52
CA ALA A 372 2.20 -7.12 24.58
C ALA A 372 3.02 -8.40 24.34
N ARG A 373 3.22 -8.79 23.07
CA ARG A 373 4.07 -9.93 22.71
C ARG A 373 5.55 -9.62 22.90
N TRP A 374 5.99 -8.39 22.58
CA TRP A 374 7.40 -7.99 22.73
C TRP A 374 7.77 -7.73 24.18
N PHE A 375 6.84 -7.24 25.01
CA PHE A 375 7.04 -6.87 26.39
C PHE A 375 6.05 -7.59 27.32
N PRO A 376 6.28 -8.89 27.61
CA PRO A 376 5.36 -9.68 28.44
C PRO A 376 5.10 -9.12 29.83
N ASP A 377 6.03 -8.35 30.38
CA ASP A 377 5.90 -7.65 31.66
C ASP A 377 4.91 -6.48 31.63
N LEU A 378 4.58 -5.97 30.45
CA LEU A 378 3.58 -4.92 30.21
C LEU A 378 2.25 -5.48 29.70
N ALA A 379 2.17 -6.81 29.48
CA ALA A 379 1.04 -7.42 28.76
C ALA A 379 -0.31 -7.18 29.42
N ASP A 380 -0.41 -7.27 30.75
CA ASP A 380 -1.67 -7.09 31.47
C ASP A 380 -2.21 -5.65 31.31
N GLN A 381 -1.33 -4.64 31.38
CA GLN A 381 -1.70 -3.24 31.18
C GLN A 381 -2.13 -2.97 29.74
N LEU A 382 -1.42 -3.55 28.76
CA LEU A 382 -1.75 -3.42 27.35
C LEU A 382 -3.08 -4.10 27.00
N VAL A 383 -3.39 -5.26 27.60
CA VAL A 383 -4.70 -5.92 27.47
C VAL A 383 -5.80 -5.07 28.10
N ALA A 384 -5.56 -4.42 29.25
CA ALA A 384 -6.52 -3.51 29.86
C ALA A 384 -6.82 -2.30 28.94
N ILE A 385 -5.83 -1.76 28.27
CA ILE A 385 -5.98 -0.70 27.25
C ILE A 385 -6.80 -1.23 26.07
N GLU A 386 -6.48 -2.42 25.52
CA GLU A 386 -7.21 -3.02 24.40
C GLU A 386 -8.71 -3.16 24.71
N ASN A 387 -9.07 -3.51 25.94
CA ASN A 387 -10.46 -3.71 26.35
C ASN A 387 -11.28 -2.41 26.46
N ARG A 388 -10.63 -1.25 26.49
CA ARG A 388 -11.28 0.08 26.54
C ARG A 388 -11.40 0.74 25.16
N LEU A 389 -10.94 0.08 24.08
CA LEU A 389 -10.99 0.64 22.74
C LEU A 389 -12.42 0.77 22.23
N PHE A 390 -12.76 1.95 21.72
CA PHE A 390 -14.01 2.28 21.05
C PHE A 390 -13.79 2.58 19.58
N ASP A 391 -14.49 1.88 18.69
CA ASP A 391 -14.33 1.98 17.22
C ASP A 391 -15.23 3.08 16.64
N LEU A 392 -14.65 4.24 16.37
CA LEU A 392 -15.36 5.37 15.76
C LEU A 392 -15.72 5.11 14.28
N GLU A 393 -14.88 4.38 13.53
CA GLU A 393 -15.18 4.02 12.14
C GLU A 393 -16.41 3.11 12.06
N ALA A 394 -16.53 2.14 12.98
CA ALA A 394 -17.70 1.27 13.05
C ALA A 394 -18.98 2.07 13.37
N LEU A 395 -18.88 3.08 14.23
CA LEU A 395 -20.00 3.99 14.52
C LEU A 395 -20.43 4.75 13.26
N VAL A 396 -19.48 5.38 12.54
CA VAL A 396 -19.73 6.07 11.28
C VAL A 396 -20.38 5.13 10.26
N LYS A 397 -19.84 3.95 10.04
CA LYS A 397 -20.35 2.94 9.07
C LYS A 397 -21.77 2.50 9.36
N ASN A 398 -22.13 2.40 10.64
CA ASN A 398 -23.41 1.82 11.07
C ASN A 398 -24.52 2.86 11.22
N CYS A 399 -24.16 4.12 11.41
CA CYS A 399 -25.12 5.18 11.73
C CYS A 399 -25.28 6.24 10.63
N LEU A 400 -24.31 6.36 9.71
CA LEU A 400 -24.29 7.46 8.75
C LEU A 400 -24.27 6.98 7.29
N ILE A 401 -25.10 7.59 6.46
CA ILE A 401 -25.04 7.49 4.99
C ILE A 401 -25.02 8.90 4.44
N TYR A 402 -23.90 9.27 3.83
CA TYR A 402 -23.70 10.54 3.16
C TYR A 402 -23.34 10.29 1.70
N PRO A 403 -23.87 11.08 0.74
CA PRO A 403 -23.52 10.94 -0.68
C PRO A 403 -22.01 10.95 -0.90
N GLN A 404 -21.31 11.86 -0.24
CA GLN A 404 -19.88 12.09 -0.34
C GLN A 404 -19.03 10.93 0.21
N PHE A 405 -19.61 10.01 0.98
CA PHE A 405 -18.89 8.83 1.49
C PHE A 405 -18.70 7.75 0.44
N PHE A 406 -19.50 7.73 -0.63
CA PHE A 406 -19.48 6.68 -1.66
C PHE A 406 -19.56 5.25 -1.07
N GLY A 407 -20.21 5.10 0.08
CA GLY A 407 -20.22 3.85 0.84
C GLY A 407 -18.89 3.51 1.52
N LYS A 408 -17.95 4.44 1.62
CA LYS A 408 -16.67 4.34 2.31
C LYS A 408 -16.71 5.07 3.67
N SER A 409 -15.63 4.91 4.44
CA SER A 409 -15.55 5.43 5.81
C SER A 409 -14.14 5.76 6.24
N SER A 410 -13.20 6.03 5.33
CA SER A 410 -11.85 6.46 5.74
C SER A 410 -11.90 7.81 6.43
N LEU A 411 -11.05 8.01 7.45
CA LEU A 411 -10.99 9.23 8.27
C LEU A 411 -10.91 10.50 7.40
N LYS A 412 -10.03 10.51 6.42
CA LYS A 412 -9.80 11.64 5.49
C LYS A 412 -10.99 11.97 4.60
N LEU A 413 -11.85 10.98 4.33
CA LEU A 413 -13.09 11.21 3.60
C LEU A 413 -14.21 11.71 4.52
N VAL A 414 -14.28 11.17 5.73
CA VAL A 414 -15.35 11.45 6.70
C VAL A 414 -15.18 12.81 7.35
N LEU A 415 -13.96 13.18 7.74
CA LEU A 415 -13.68 14.42 8.44
C LEU A 415 -14.23 15.67 7.72
N PRO A 416 -13.89 15.98 6.47
CA PRO A 416 -14.35 17.21 5.81
C PRO A 416 -15.86 17.23 5.54
N VAL A 417 -16.50 16.06 5.50
CA VAL A 417 -17.96 15.94 5.31
C VAL A 417 -18.69 16.19 6.62
N ILE A 418 -18.23 15.61 7.72
CA ILE A 418 -18.87 15.76 9.05
C ILE A 418 -18.52 17.10 9.69
N VAL A 419 -17.29 17.57 9.47
CA VAL A 419 -16.75 18.82 10.04
C VAL A 419 -16.23 19.70 8.90
N PRO A 420 -17.12 20.48 8.22
CA PRO A 420 -16.73 21.32 7.09
C PRO A 420 -15.59 22.28 7.42
N GLY A 421 -14.63 22.41 6.52
CA GLY A 421 -13.43 23.24 6.70
C GLY A 421 -12.29 22.57 7.45
N SER A 422 -12.45 21.29 7.83
CA SER A 422 -11.38 20.45 8.38
C SER A 422 -10.83 19.54 7.30
N GLY A 423 -9.53 19.24 7.35
CA GLY A 423 -8.87 18.38 6.36
C GLY A 423 -7.37 18.24 6.62
N TYR A 424 -6.65 17.84 5.59
CA TYR A 424 -5.20 17.55 5.61
C TYR A 424 -4.42 18.38 4.59
N ASP A 425 -5.06 19.30 3.87
CA ASP A 425 -4.47 20.04 2.74
C ASP A 425 -3.33 20.97 3.14
N ASP A 426 -3.22 21.31 4.44
CA ASP A 426 -2.18 22.13 5.03
C ASP A 426 -0.95 21.32 5.48
N LEU A 427 -0.98 19.99 5.32
CA LEU A 427 0.10 19.09 5.73
C LEU A 427 0.97 18.68 4.53
N GLU A 428 2.27 18.51 4.77
CA GLU A 428 3.21 17.98 3.77
C GLU A 428 3.18 16.44 3.70
N VAL A 429 3.08 15.78 4.86
CA VAL A 429 2.74 14.35 4.94
C VAL A 429 1.22 14.26 4.99
N THR A 430 0.63 13.71 3.95
CA THR A 430 -0.83 13.72 3.77
C THR A 430 -1.48 12.35 3.90
N ASP A 431 -0.69 11.28 3.98
CA ASP A 431 -1.22 9.93 4.16
C ASP A 431 -0.28 9.00 4.95
N GLY A 432 -0.82 7.91 5.49
CA GLY A 432 -0.09 6.95 6.31
C GLY A 432 0.99 6.17 5.55
N GLU A 433 0.87 6.03 4.22
CA GLU A 433 1.92 5.37 3.42
C GLU A 433 3.16 6.26 3.33
N ASP A 434 2.98 7.57 3.16
CA ASP A 434 4.09 8.54 3.18
C ASP A 434 4.66 8.70 4.60
N ALA A 435 3.83 8.68 5.66
CA ALA A 435 4.29 8.68 7.05
C ALA A 435 5.17 7.45 7.35
N MET A 436 4.68 6.27 6.97
CA MET A 436 5.43 5.01 7.06
C MET A 436 6.73 5.06 6.25
N GLY A 437 6.68 5.64 5.03
CA GLY A 437 7.83 5.84 4.16
C GLY A 437 8.88 6.74 4.78
N ALA A 438 8.46 7.88 5.35
CA ALA A 438 9.33 8.84 6.02
C ALA A 438 10.11 8.18 7.18
N MET A 439 9.40 7.48 8.05
CA MET A 439 10.01 6.81 9.20
C MET A 439 10.97 5.70 8.78
N ASN A 440 10.57 4.86 7.80
CA ASN A 440 11.44 3.82 7.23
C ASN A 440 12.76 4.42 6.69
N LEU A 441 12.65 5.46 5.85
CA LEU A 441 13.81 6.10 5.23
C LEU A 441 14.72 6.76 6.27
N MET A 442 14.16 7.34 7.34
CA MET A 442 14.96 7.87 8.45
C MET A 442 15.71 6.74 9.18
N MET A 443 15.04 5.65 9.55
CA MET A 443 15.65 4.51 10.25
C MET A 443 16.69 3.77 9.39
N ARG A 444 16.55 3.83 8.05
CA ARG A 444 17.55 3.33 7.10
C ARG A 444 18.70 4.31 6.82
N GLY A 445 18.70 5.50 7.43
CA GLY A 445 19.71 6.53 7.18
C GLY A 445 19.70 7.10 5.76
N GLN A 446 18.55 7.05 5.09
CA GLN A 446 18.37 7.52 3.70
C GLN A 446 17.96 8.99 3.62
N ILE A 447 17.60 9.61 4.75
CA ILE A 447 17.27 11.03 4.84
C ILE A 447 18.52 11.81 5.27
N PRO A 448 18.89 12.88 4.55
CA PRO A 448 19.98 13.77 4.98
C PRO A 448 19.73 14.31 6.38
N ALA A 449 20.78 14.31 7.23
CA ALA A 449 20.67 14.67 8.66
C ALA A 449 20.00 16.04 8.89
N GLU A 450 20.26 17.01 8.01
CA GLU A 450 19.69 18.35 8.08
C GLU A 450 18.18 18.39 7.81
N LYS A 451 17.61 17.36 7.17
CA LYS A 451 16.17 17.26 6.87
C LYS A 451 15.39 16.47 7.93
N VAL A 452 16.08 15.67 8.75
CA VAL A 452 15.44 14.83 9.76
C VAL A 452 14.59 15.63 10.75
N PRO A 453 15.04 16.78 11.33
CA PRO A 453 14.24 17.52 12.29
C PRO A 453 12.90 18.03 11.73
N GLU A 454 12.91 18.53 10.49
CA GLU A 454 11.68 19.00 9.84
C GLU A 454 10.74 17.85 9.52
N LEU A 455 11.25 16.74 9.01
CA LEU A 455 10.43 15.56 8.70
C LEU A 455 9.81 14.96 9.96
N ARG A 456 10.53 14.92 11.10
CA ARG A 456 9.98 14.50 12.39
C ARG A 456 8.82 15.37 12.84
N LYS A 457 8.94 16.69 12.68
CA LYS A 457 7.87 17.64 12.98
C LYS A 457 6.62 17.42 12.12
N GLN A 458 6.82 17.13 10.84
CA GLN A 458 5.71 16.82 9.92
C GLN A 458 5.00 15.52 10.32
N LEU A 459 5.73 14.48 10.73
CA LEU A 459 5.18 13.22 11.23
C LEU A 459 4.37 13.42 12.51
N LEU A 460 4.89 14.18 13.48
CA LEU A 460 4.18 14.51 14.71
C LEU A 460 2.86 15.21 14.38
N ARG A 461 2.90 16.26 13.56
CA ARG A 461 1.72 17.01 13.15
C ARG A 461 0.69 16.18 12.38
N TYR A 462 1.14 15.18 11.59
CA TYR A 462 0.25 14.29 10.86
C TYR A 462 -0.54 13.39 11.83
N CYS A 463 0.12 12.69 12.75
CA CYS A 463 -0.53 11.83 13.74
C CYS A 463 -1.40 12.63 14.74
N GLU A 464 -0.97 13.83 15.15
CA GLU A 464 -1.79 14.78 15.92
C GLU A 464 -3.10 15.10 15.19
N ARG A 465 -3.04 15.37 13.87
CA ARG A 465 -4.22 15.65 13.06
C ARG A 465 -5.18 14.46 13.00
N ASP A 466 -4.70 13.22 12.97
CA ASP A 466 -5.56 12.04 12.94
C ASP A 466 -6.33 11.89 14.26
N THR A 467 -5.72 12.11 15.42
CA THR A 467 -6.41 12.09 16.70
C THR A 467 -7.33 13.32 16.89
N GLU A 468 -6.91 14.52 16.49
CA GLU A 468 -7.77 15.71 16.48
C GLU A 468 -9.03 15.49 15.61
N ALA A 469 -8.89 14.82 14.48
CA ALA A 469 -10.00 14.48 13.60
C ALA A 469 -11.02 13.57 14.28
N THR A 470 -10.57 12.57 15.05
CA THR A 470 -11.47 11.70 15.80
C THR A 470 -12.21 12.45 16.92
N VAL A 471 -11.57 13.40 17.60
CA VAL A 471 -12.22 14.30 18.57
C VAL A 471 -13.33 15.09 17.89
N ARG A 472 -13.03 15.78 16.80
CA ARG A 472 -13.99 16.63 16.09
C ARG A 472 -15.17 15.86 15.52
N ILE A 473 -14.92 14.67 14.97
CA ILE A 473 -15.99 13.80 14.48
C ILE A 473 -16.88 13.36 15.64
N LEU A 474 -16.31 12.88 16.75
CA LEU A 474 -17.09 12.45 17.91
C LEU A 474 -17.96 13.58 18.49
N GLN A 475 -17.42 14.79 18.59
CA GLN A 475 -18.16 15.99 19.03
C GLN A 475 -19.33 16.30 18.09
N ALA A 476 -19.09 16.34 16.77
CA ALA A 476 -20.13 16.56 15.78
C ALA A 476 -21.22 15.46 15.80
N LEU A 477 -20.87 14.22 16.10
CA LEU A 477 -21.84 13.13 16.25
C LEU A 477 -22.67 13.28 17.53
N ARG A 478 -22.07 13.71 18.65
CA ARG A 478 -22.82 14.02 19.89
C ARG A 478 -23.83 15.15 19.66
N GLU A 479 -23.46 16.20 18.91
CA GLU A 479 -24.37 17.30 18.54
C GLU A 479 -25.55 16.82 17.70
N LYS A 480 -25.35 15.85 16.78
CA LYS A 480 -26.44 15.29 15.95
C LYS A 480 -27.48 14.50 16.77
N VAL A 481 -27.12 13.98 17.93
CA VAL A 481 -28.06 13.35 18.86
C VAL A 481 -28.87 14.40 19.59
N VAL A 482 -28.22 15.45 20.12
CA VAL A 482 -28.87 16.50 20.93
C VAL A 482 -29.74 17.44 20.06
N GLY A 483 -29.29 17.81 18.86
CA GLY A 483 -29.96 18.77 17.98
C GLY A 483 -31.21 18.24 17.25
N GLY A 484 -31.68 17.04 17.53
CA GLY A 484 -32.85 16.41 16.92
C GLY A 484 -34.16 16.52 17.72
N GLY A 485 -34.21 17.32 18.74
CA GLY A 485 -35.36 17.53 19.63
C GLY A 485 -36.28 18.71 19.25
N GLU A 486 -36.18 19.27 18.03
CA GLU A 486 -37.16 20.28 17.55
C GLU A 486 -37.99 19.73 16.38
#